data_c3bfdf4da1c898c74f6ea254e2aabced
#
_entry.id   c3bfdf4da1c898c74f6ea254e2aabced
#
_cell.length_a   1.000
_cell.length_b   1.000
_cell.length_c   1.000
_cell.angle_alpha   90.00
_cell.angle_beta   90.00
_cell.angle_gamma   90.00
#
_symmetry.space_group_name_H-M   'P 1'
#
loop_
_entity.id
_entity.type
_entity.pdbx_description
1 polymer ?
#
loop_
_entity_poly.entity_id
_entity_poly.type
_entity_poly.pdbx_seq_one_letter_code
_entity_poly.pdbx_strand_id
1 'polypeptide(L)'
;FNIERIQDDLILMCQCDCVANFDFGELLSEHESSGADITIVTKKVHLTTQESRNHVIFDSNSDGKITDIHVKPNDITGYKDVSLNVIVISKKLLVTLIHDAISHNFTSFYRDIISRNLTSKNIKLFRWDGYYADILNFEDYFRTSMDLISNEENRNAVFGIRNRPVLTKV
;
A
#
# COMPACT_ATOMS: atom_id res chain seq x y z
N PHE A 1 -21.01 -4.91 -3.84
CA PHE A 1 -19.77 -5.27 -4.58
C PHE A 1 -19.66 -6.78 -4.53
N ASN A 2 -19.71 -7.46 -5.67
CA ASN A 2 -19.79 -8.92 -5.65
C ASN A 2 -18.42 -9.53 -6.01
N ILE A 3 -17.49 -9.50 -5.06
CA ILE A 3 -16.14 -10.06 -5.16
C ILE A 3 -16.18 -11.55 -5.55
N GLU A 4 -17.21 -12.27 -5.14
CA GLU A 4 -17.38 -13.70 -5.45
C GLU A 4 -17.50 -13.99 -6.94
N ARG A 5 -17.94 -13.00 -7.74
CA ARG A 5 -18.08 -13.14 -9.22
C ARG A 5 -16.75 -12.95 -9.97
N ILE A 6 -15.71 -12.45 -9.31
CA ILE A 6 -14.38 -12.34 -9.92
C ILE A 6 -13.87 -13.77 -10.16
N GLN A 7 -13.33 -14.04 -11.34
CA GLN A 7 -12.82 -15.38 -11.69
C GLN A 7 -11.37 -15.60 -11.24
N ASP A 8 -10.62 -14.48 -11.07
CA ASP A 8 -9.23 -14.54 -10.66
C ASP A 8 -9.07 -14.93 -9.18
N ASP A 9 -7.97 -15.60 -8.86
CA ASP A 9 -7.67 -16.08 -7.52
C ASP A 9 -7.00 -15.03 -6.63
N LEU A 10 -6.32 -14.05 -7.22
CA LEU A 10 -5.68 -12.94 -6.52
C LEU A 10 -6.46 -11.64 -6.72
N ILE A 11 -6.50 -10.85 -5.67
CA ILE A 11 -7.09 -9.50 -5.66
C ILE A 11 -5.98 -8.51 -5.34
N LEU A 12 -5.84 -7.51 -6.21
CA LEU A 12 -5.04 -6.33 -5.97
C LEU A 12 -5.99 -5.21 -5.50
N MET A 13 -5.80 -4.77 -4.27
CA MET A 13 -6.49 -3.59 -3.73
C MET A 13 -5.53 -2.42 -3.74
N CYS A 14 -5.94 -1.28 -4.31
CA CYS A 14 -5.19 -0.04 -4.21
C CYS A 14 -6.13 1.14 -4.04
N GLN A 15 -5.64 2.15 -3.32
CA GLN A 15 -6.33 3.44 -3.26
C GLN A 15 -6.13 4.19 -4.58
N CYS A 16 -7.00 5.18 -4.85
CA CYS A 16 -6.99 5.93 -6.10
C CYS A 16 -6.55 7.40 -5.92
N ASP A 17 -6.11 7.79 -4.74
CA ASP A 17 -5.69 9.13 -4.35
C ASP A 17 -4.16 9.24 -4.23
N CYS A 18 -3.44 8.55 -5.08
CA CYS A 18 -1.98 8.62 -5.15
C CYS A 18 -1.47 8.70 -6.59
N VAL A 19 -0.25 9.19 -6.74
CA VAL A 19 0.50 9.18 -8.00
C VAL A 19 1.69 8.26 -7.86
N ALA A 20 1.69 7.18 -8.60
CA ALA A 20 2.76 6.20 -8.68
C ALA A 20 2.65 5.40 -9.98
N ASN A 21 3.74 4.75 -10.39
CA ASN A 21 3.74 3.79 -11.49
C ASN A 21 4.32 2.46 -11.00
N PHE A 22 3.51 1.69 -10.26
CA PHE A 22 3.91 0.41 -9.65
C PHE A 22 4.17 -0.66 -10.71
N ASP A 23 5.16 -1.51 -10.45
CA ASP A 23 5.33 -2.77 -11.16
C ASP A 23 4.47 -3.87 -10.52
N PHE A 24 3.24 -3.96 -10.98
CA PHE A 24 2.32 -4.99 -10.45
C PHE A 24 2.75 -6.41 -10.84
N GLY A 25 3.51 -6.59 -11.93
CA GLY A 25 4.05 -7.89 -12.32
C GLY A 25 5.09 -8.38 -11.31
N GLU A 26 6.03 -7.51 -10.93
CA GLU A 26 7.01 -7.80 -9.89
C GLU A 26 6.33 -8.07 -8.54
N LEU A 27 5.39 -7.22 -8.14
CA LEU A 27 4.64 -7.37 -6.90
C LEU A 27 3.89 -8.71 -6.82
N LEU A 28 3.21 -9.11 -7.87
CA LEU A 28 2.48 -10.39 -7.92
C LEU A 28 3.43 -11.58 -7.90
N SER A 29 4.54 -11.52 -8.64
CA SER A 29 5.57 -12.56 -8.65
C SER A 29 6.20 -12.75 -7.26
N GLU A 30 6.50 -11.65 -6.55
CA GLU A 30 7.02 -11.70 -5.19
C GLU A 30 5.98 -12.26 -4.20
N HIS A 31 4.71 -11.86 -4.34
CA HIS A 31 3.64 -12.41 -3.52
C HIS A 31 3.54 -13.94 -3.65
N GLU A 32 3.53 -14.45 -4.88
CA GLU A 32 3.45 -15.89 -5.15
C GLU A 32 4.69 -16.64 -4.67
N SER A 33 5.90 -16.14 -4.97
CA SER A 33 7.14 -16.80 -4.62
C SER A 33 7.41 -16.83 -3.11
N SER A 34 6.98 -15.80 -2.38
CA SER A 34 7.14 -15.73 -0.91
C SER A 34 6.14 -16.60 -0.15
N GLY A 35 5.12 -17.12 -0.82
CA GLY A 35 4.01 -17.85 -0.18
C GLY A 35 3.25 -17.00 0.83
N ALA A 36 3.18 -15.70 0.61
CA ALA A 36 2.46 -14.79 1.49
C ALA A 36 0.94 -14.98 1.38
N ASP A 37 0.25 -14.88 2.51
CA ASP A 37 -1.22 -14.76 2.53
C ASP A 37 -1.66 -13.36 2.11
N ILE A 38 -0.88 -12.35 2.52
CA ILE A 38 -1.11 -10.93 2.25
C ILE A 38 0.24 -10.27 1.99
N THR A 39 0.34 -9.49 0.92
CA THR A 39 1.50 -8.63 0.65
C THR A 39 1.07 -7.18 0.64
N ILE A 40 1.76 -6.34 1.40
CA ILE A 40 1.47 -4.91 1.54
C ILE A 40 2.65 -4.13 0.97
N VAL A 41 2.38 -3.23 0.02
CA VAL A 41 3.41 -2.35 -0.53
C VAL A 41 3.72 -1.24 0.46
N THR A 42 5.01 -1.06 0.72
CA THR A 42 5.52 -0.03 1.64
C THR A 42 6.62 0.79 1.01
N LYS A 43 6.82 1.98 1.55
CA LYS A 43 7.96 2.84 1.23
C LYS A 43 8.62 3.30 2.52
N LYS A 44 9.96 3.32 2.53
CA LYS A 44 10.70 3.88 3.66
C LYS A 44 10.80 5.39 3.51
N VAL A 45 10.19 6.14 4.42
CA VAL A 45 10.17 7.60 4.41
C VAL A 45 10.58 8.15 5.77
N HIS A 46 11.11 9.35 5.76
CA HIS A 46 11.35 10.10 7.00
C HIS A 46 10.09 10.88 7.34
N LEU A 47 9.51 10.60 8.50
CA LEU A 47 8.28 11.22 8.98
C LEU A 47 8.55 12.23 10.08
N THR A 48 7.82 13.32 10.03
CA THR A 48 7.57 14.21 11.16
C THR A 48 6.35 13.71 11.95
N THR A 49 6.18 14.18 13.17
CA THR A 49 5.00 13.87 14.02
C THR A 49 3.67 14.24 13.33
N GLN A 50 3.66 15.31 12.53
CA GLN A 50 2.46 15.73 11.83
C GLN A 50 2.12 14.79 10.66
N GLU A 51 3.12 14.38 9.90
CA GLU A 51 2.94 13.47 8.76
C GLU A 51 2.52 12.07 9.21
N SER A 52 3.04 11.58 10.35
CA SER A 52 2.69 10.25 10.88
C SER A 52 1.18 10.03 11.05
N ARG A 53 0.43 11.10 11.32
CA ARG A 53 -1.04 11.07 11.48
C ARG A 53 -1.81 10.67 10.21
N ASN A 54 -1.16 10.71 9.06
CA ASN A 54 -1.79 10.39 7.78
C ASN A 54 -1.47 8.98 7.31
N HIS A 55 -0.51 8.30 7.94
CA HIS A 55 0.02 7.03 7.45
C HIS A 55 -0.31 5.84 8.35
N VAL A 56 -0.30 4.66 7.74
CA VAL A 56 -0.16 3.38 8.44
C VAL A 56 1.31 3.00 8.40
N ILE A 57 1.88 2.77 9.57
CA ILE A 57 3.32 2.55 9.77
C ILE A 57 3.54 1.13 10.26
N PHE A 58 4.57 0.47 9.74
CA PHE A 58 4.96 -0.87 10.13
C PHE A 58 6.29 -0.85 10.87
N ASP A 59 6.36 -1.54 11.99
CA ASP A 59 7.60 -1.96 12.59
C ASP A 59 7.87 -3.42 12.22
N SER A 60 9.14 -3.72 11.90
CA SER A 60 9.58 -5.07 11.56
C SER A 60 10.89 -5.39 12.27
N ASN A 61 11.12 -6.68 12.55
CA ASN A 61 12.38 -7.17 13.11
C ASN A 61 13.47 -7.30 12.03
N SER A 62 14.66 -7.76 12.43
CA SER A 62 15.80 -7.99 11.52
C SER A 62 15.50 -8.97 10.38
N ASP A 63 14.54 -9.87 10.57
CA ASP A 63 14.15 -10.90 9.60
C ASP A 63 13.04 -10.43 8.66
N GLY A 64 12.65 -9.14 8.77
CA GLY A 64 11.58 -8.53 7.97
C GLY A 64 10.16 -8.92 8.38
N LYS A 65 10.00 -9.61 9.52
CA LYS A 65 8.68 -9.95 10.05
C LYS A 65 8.07 -8.72 10.73
N ILE A 66 6.82 -8.41 10.40
CA ILE A 66 6.07 -7.32 11.03
C ILE A 66 5.88 -7.64 12.51
N THR A 67 6.26 -6.70 13.37
CA THR A 67 6.13 -6.81 14.84
C THR A 67 4.99 -5.96 15.35
N ASP A 68 4.73 -4.80 14.72
CA ASP A 68 3.63 -3.91 15.10
C ASP A 68 3.12 -3.09 13.92
N ILE A 69 1.89 -2.57 14.05
CA ILE A 69 1.20 -1.71 13.07
C ILE A 69 0.62 -0.51 13.81
N HIS A 70 1.06 0.66 13.41
CA HIS A 70 0.56 1.93 13.93
C HIS A 70 -0.36 2.59 12.90
N VAL A 71 -1.64 2.69 13.20
CA VAL A 71 -2.64 3.29 12.32
C VAL A 71 -2.84 4.75 12.67
N LYS A 72 -2.31 5.65 11.87
CA LYS A 72 -2.39 7.12 12.04
C LYS A 72 -1.95 7.57 13.44
N PRO A 73 -0.73 7.25 13.85
CA PRO A 73 -0.22 7.59 15.18
C PRO A 73 0.03 9.09 15.32
N ASN A 74 0.15 9.57 16.56
CA ASN A 74 0.33 11.00 16.86
C ASN A 74 1.76 11.40 17.21
N ASP A 75 2.68 10.42 17.37
CA ASP A 75 3.95 10.60 18.05
C ASP A 75 5.15 9.89 17.38
N ILE A 76 4.95 9.31 16.21
CA ILE A 76 6.01 8.59 15.49
C ILE A 76 6.79 9.55 14.59
N THR A 77 8.12 9.50 14.69
CA THR A 77 9.05 10.28 13.87
C THR A 77 10.20 9.42 13.35
N GLY A 78 10.96 9.96 12.38
CA GLY A 78 12.14 9.31 11.82
C GLY A 78 11.83 8.42 10.61
N TYR A 79 12.81 7.59 10.20
CA TYR A 79 12.65 6.69 9.07
C TYR A 79 11.76 5.51 9.42
N LYS A 80 10.64 5.37 8.72
CA LYS A 80 9.63 4.34 8.93
C LYS A 80 9.15 3.73 7.62
N ASP A 81 8.75 2.47 7.65
CA ASP A 81 8.07 1.82 6.53
C ASP A 81 6.57 2.18 6.60
N VAL A 82 6.12 2.98 5.65
CA VAL A 82 4.71 3.40 5.54
C VAL A 82 3.98 2.58 4.49
N SER A 83 2.71 2.28 4.74
CA SER A 83 1.85 1.66 3.74
C SER A 83 1.58 2.62 2.58
N LEU A 84 1.69 2.11 1.35
CA LEU A 84 1.22 2.80 0.16
C LEU A 84 -0.23 2.41 -0.21
N ASN A 85 -0.93 1.70 0.69
CA ASN A 85 -2.30 1.21 0.51
C ASN A 85 -2.50 0.39 -0.77
N VAL A 86 -1.45 -0.31 -1.19
CA VAL A 86 -1.49 -1.31 -2.25
C VAL A 86 -1.28 -2.68 -1.61
N ILE A 87 -2.23 -3.57 -1.80
CA ILE A 87 -2.30 -4.85 -1.09
C ILE A 87 -2.65 -5.96 -2.07
N VAL A 88 -1.89 -7.05 -2.03
CA VAL A 88 -2.21 -8.30 -2.73
C VAL A 88 -2.70 -9.32 -1.72
N ILE A 89 -3.80 -9.97 -2.03
CA ILE A 89 -4.45 -10.97 -1.18
C ILE A 89 -5.21 -11.99 -2.05
N SER A 90 -5.26 -13.25 -1.63
CA SER A 90 -6.11 -14.21 -2.32
C SER A 90 -7.61 -13.86 -2.15
N LYS A 91 -8.39 -14.05 -3.22
CA LYS A 91 -9.85 -13.82 -3.19
C LYS A 91 -10.51 -14.58 -2.05
N LYS A 92 -10.15 -15.85 -1.87
CA LYS A 92 -10.71 -16.72 -0.83
C LYS A 92 -10.46 -16.14 0.58
N LEU A 93 -9.24 -15.70 0.84
CA LEU A 93 -8.90 -15.10 2.14
C LEU A 93 -9.62 -13.78 2.34
N LEU A 94 -9.66 -12.92 1.31
CA LEU A 94 -10.36 -11.63 1.38
C LEU A 94 -11.85 -11.80 1.73
N VAL A 95 -12.54 -12.73 1.06
CA VAL A 95 -13.95 -13.04 1.35
C VAL A 95 -14.13 -13.50 2.79
N THR A 96 -13.25 -14.40 3.27
CA THR A 96 -13.28 -14.86 4.66
C THR A 96 -13.11 -13.71 5.64
N LEU A 97 -12.13 -12.84 5.41
CA LEU A 97 -11.88 -11.68 6.27
C LEU A 97 -13.01 -10.65 6.26
N ILE A 98 -13.68 -10.47 5.11
CA ILE A 98 -14.87 -9.60 5.00
C ILE A 98 -16.03 -10.17 5.82
N HIS A 99 -16.31 -11.45 5.73
CA HIS A 99 -17.37 -12.08 6.54
C HIS A 99 -17.08 -11.98 8.04
N ASP A 100 -15.83 -12.19 8.44
CA ASP A 100 -15.40 -12.02 9.82
C ASP A 100 -15.56 -10.55 10.28
N ALA A 101 -15.16 -9.61 9.45
CA ALA A 101 -15.30 -8.17 9.71
C ALA A 101 -16.76 -7.75 9.90
N ILE A 102 -17.67 -8.24 9.08
CA ILE A 102 -19.11 -7.98 9.19
C ILE A 102 -19.65 -8.56 10.51
N SER A 103 -19.29 -9.79 10.84
CA SER A 103 -19.75 -10.48 12.06
C SER A 103 -19.31 -9.80 13.35
N HIS A 104 -18.15 -9.11 13.33
CA HIS A 104 -17.58 -8.44 14.49
C HIS A 104 -17.70 -6.91 14.44
N ASN A 105 -18.40 -6.34 13.46
CA ASN A 105 -18.52 -4.90 13.25
C ASN A 105 -17.14 -4.17 13.12
N PHE A 106 -16.17 -4.82 12.47
CA PHE A 106 -14.87 -4.20 12.20
C PHE A 106 -15.01 -3.06 11.19
N THR A 107 -14.26 -1.98 11.39
CA THR A 107 -14.36 -0.76 10.56
C THR A 107 -13.03 -0.37 9.92
N SER A 108 -11.92 -0.90 10.41
CA SER A 108 -10.59 -0.56 9.91
C SER A 108 -9.86 -1.80 9.40
N PHE A 109 -9.49 -1.80 8.11
CA PHE A 109 -8.76 -2.91 7.53
C PHE A 109 -7.43 -3.16 8.26
N TYR A 110 -6.64 -2.13 8.52
CA TYR A 110 -5.35 -2.31 9.19
C TYR A 110 -5.48 -2.62 10.69
N ARG A 111 -6.32 -1.87 11.42
CA ARG A 111 -6.45 -2.04 12.88
C ARG A 111 -7.16 -3.33 13.25
N ASP A 112 -8.26 -3.60 12.54
CA ASP A 112 -9.17 -4.67 12.95
C ASP A 112 -8.91 -5.98 12.20
N ILE A 113 -8.37 -5.93 10.98
CA ILE A 113 -8.11 -7.12 10.18
C ILE A 113 -6.62 -7.46 10.18
N ILE A 114 -5.75 -6.59 9.67
CA ILE A 114 -4.32 -6.91 9.50
C ILE A 114 -3.66 -7.13 10.86
N SER A 115 -3.84 -6.21 11.82
CA SER A 115 -3.21 -6.30 13.14
C SER A 115 -3.57 -7.58 13.88
N ARG A 116 -4.83 -8.02 13.82
CA ARG A 116 -5.29 -9.27 14.48
C ARG A 116 -4.76 -10.53 13.81
N ASN A 117 -4.37 -10.45 12.56
CA ASN A 117 -3.89 -11.59 11.78
C ASN A 117 -2.36 -11.70 11.68
N LEU A 118 -1.58 -10.80 12.32
CA LEU A 118 -0.12 -10.80 12.26
C LEU A 118 0.54 -12.11 12.70
N THR A 119 -0.08 -12.82 13.64
CA THR A 119 0.45 -14.09 14.18
C THR A 119 -0.08 -15.32 13.46
N SER A 120 -1.26 -15.22 12.82
CA SER A 120 -1.97 -16.35 12.20
C SER A 120 -1.78 -16.42 10.68
N LYS A 121 -1.33 -15.35 10.05
CA LYS A 121 -1.14 -15.22 8.60
C LYS A 121 0.29 -14.84 8.26
N ASN A 122 0.75 -15.30 7.09
CA ASN A 122 2.02 -14.90 6.53
C ASN A 122 1.85 -13.54 5.81
N ILE A 123 2.04 -12.44 6.54
CA ILE A 123 1.93 -11.08 6.00
C ILE A 123 3.33 -10.56 5.69
N LYS A 124 3.56 -10.15 4.43
CA LYS A 124 4.84 -9.65 3.96
C LYS A 124 4.75 -8.18 3.55
N LEU A 125 5.86 -7.48 3.72
CA LEU A 125 6.04 -6.13 3.18
C LEU A 125 6.82 -6.21 1.88
N PHE A 126 6.29 -5.60 0.83
CA PHE A 126 6.99 -5.37 -0.43
C PHE A 126 7.45 -3.92 -0.45
N ARG A 127 8.76 -3.68 -0.42
CA ARG A 127 9.31 -2.33 -0.43
C ARG A 127 9.36 -1.78 -1.85
N TRP A 128 8.74 -0.62 -2.02
CA TRP A 128 8.73 0.14 -3.26
C TRP A 128 9.58 1.41 -3.10
N ASP A 129 10.59 1.58 -3.95
CA ASP A 129 11.49 2.75 -3.90
C ASP A 129 11.23 3.78 -5.01
N GLY A 130 10.25 3.53 -5.91
CA GLY A 130 9.86 4.45 -6.99
C GLY A 130 9.18 5.73 -6.51
N TYR A 131 8.82 6.59 -7.45
CA TYR A 131 8.08 7.81 -7.16
C TYR A 131 6.69 7.50 -6.60
N TYR A 132 6.36 8.16 -5.49
CA TYR A 132 5.06 8.07 -4.85
C TYR A 132 4.67 9.39 -4.22
N ALA A 133 3.45 9.85 -4.46
CA ALA A 133 2.87 11.01 -3.81
C ALA A 133 1.41 10.73 -3.45
N ASP A 134 1.03 10.95 -2.19
CA ASP A 134 -0.37 10.96 -1.73
C ASP A 134 -1.02 12.30 -2.08
N ILE A 135 -2.29 12.24 -2.49
CA ILE A 135 -3.13 13.42 -2.78
C ILE A 135 -4.24 13.48 -1.74
N LEU A 136 -3.91 13.95 -0.55
CA LEU A 136 -4.84 14.01 0.58
C LEU A 136 -5.70 15.27 0.59
N ASN A 137 -5.25 16.32 -0.11
CA ASN A 137 -5.91 17.61 -0.17
C ASN A 137 -5.49 18.39 -1.44
N PHE A 138 -6.05 19.59 -1.62
CA PHE A 138 -5.76 20.42 -2.79
C PHE A 138 -4.30 20.91 -2.84
N GLU A 139 -3.67 21.16 -1.71
CA GLU A 139 -2.28 21.58 -1.64
C GLU A 139 -1.35 20.45 -2.12
N ASP A 140 -1.60 19.21 -1.72
CA ASP A 140 -0.86 18.03 -2.19
C ASP A 140 -1.02 17.86 -3.71
N TYR A 141 -2.25 18.03 -4.22
CA TYR A 141 -2.51 18.00 -5.66
C TYR A 141 -1.69 19.05 -6.41
N PHE A 142 -1.71 20.31 -5.93
CA PHE A 142 -0.96 21.38 -6.55
C PHE A 142 0.55 21.14 -6.49
N ARG A 143 1.07 20.79 -5.33
CA ARG A 143 2.51 20.49 -5.10
C ARG A 143 2.98 19.34 -6.00
N THR A 144 2.25 18.25 -6.05
CA THR A 144 2.57 17.08 -6.88
C THR A 144 2.52 17.42 -8.37
N SER A 145 1.52 18.21 -8.80
CA SER A 145 1.42 18.66 -10.18
C SER A 145 2.62 19.52 -10.58
N MET A 146 3.00 20.48 -9.73
CA MET A 146 4.16 21.33 -9.96
C MET A 146 5.48 20.56 -9.94
N ASP A 147 5.61 19.59 -9.05
CA ASP A 147 6.78 18.70 -8.99
C ASP A 147 6.94 17.91 -10.30
N LEU A 148 5.88 17.29 -10.79
CA LEU A 148 5.90 16.52 -12.05
C LEU A 148 6.15 17.41 -13.30
N ILE A 149 5.77 18.69 -13.26
CA ILE A 149 6.05 19.63 -14.35
C ILE A 149 7.52 20.07 -14.31
N SER A 150 8.04 20.42 -13.14
CA SER A 150 9.35 21.05 -12.97
C SER A 150 10.50 20.05 -12.83
N ASN A 151 10.24 18.86 -12.33
CA ASN A 151 11.25 17.83 -12.10
C ASN A 151 11.14 16.71 -13.16
N GLU A 152 12.12 16.69 -14.08
CA GLU A 152 12.16 15.71 -15.18
C GLU A 152 12.34 14.27 -14.67
N GLU A 153 13.12 14.04 -13.63
CA GLU A 153 13.35 12.72 -13.05
C GLU A 153 12.05 12.14 -12.50
N ASN A 154 11.33 12.91 -11.69
CA ASN A 154 10.04 12.49 -11.13
C ASN A 154 8.99 12.26 -12.21
N ARG A 155 8.94 13.16 -13.22
CA ARG A 155 8.06 12.99 -14.38
C ARG A 155 8.36 11.69 -15.13
N ASN A 156 9.63 11.38 -15.37
CA ASN A 156 10.05 10.17 -16.07
C ASN A 156 9.80 8.91 -15.23
N ALA A 157 9.91 9.00 -13.91
CA ALA A 157 9.59 7.89 -13.01
C ALA A 157 8.09 7.51 -13.04
N VAL A 158 7.21 8.43 -13.41
CA VAL A 158 5.77 8.17 -13.55
C VAL A 158 5.39 7.87 -14.99
N PHE A 159 5.77 8.71 -15.95
CA PHE A 159 5.27 8.66 -17.33
C PHE A 159 6.28 8.10 -18.33
N GLY A 160 7.57 8.07 -17.99
CA GLY A 160 8.64 7.66 -18.91
C GLY A 160 8.89 6.15 -19.01
N ILE A 161 8.16 5.33 -18.30
CA ILE A 161 8.38 3.88 -18.24
C ILE A 161 7.72 3.21 -19.44
N ARG A 162 8.51 2.78 -20.43
CA ARG A 162 8.02 2.27 -21.72
C ARG A 162 7.13 1.04 -21.63
N ASN A 163 7.43 0.10 -20.75
CA ASN A 163 6.67 -1.13 -20.57
C ASN A 163 5.46 -0.99 -19.62
N ARG A 164 5.28 0.19 -19.02
CA ARG A 164 4.16 0.54 -18.14
C ARG A 164 3.66 1.96 -18.45
N PRO A 165 3.16 2.20 -19.68
CA PRO A 165 2.74 3.54 -20.07
C PRO A 165 1.49 3.96 -19.26
N VAL A 166 1.53 5.17 -18.70
CA VAL A 166 0.33 5.81 -18.16
C VAL A 166 -0.43 6.43 -19.33
N LEU A 167 -1.59 5.84 -19.63
CA LEU A 167 -2.43 6.31 -20.73
C LEU A 167 -3.28 7.49 -20.25
N THR A 168 -3.03 8.67 -20.80
CA THR A 168 -3.82 9.86 -20.57
C THR A 168 -4.66 10.18 -21.81
N LYS A 169 -5.86 10.72 -21.58
CA LYS A 169 -6.67 11.22 -22.69
C LYS A 169 -6.03 12.52 -23.20
N VAL A 170 -5.67 12.54 -24.47
CA VAL A 170 -5.22 13.73 -25.18
C VAL A 170 -6.43 14.55 -25.61
#